data_9bfcb95c514601ffd005b20e34fb5c6e
#
_entry.id   9bfcb95c514601ffd005b20e34fb5c6e
#
_cell.length_a   1.000
_cell.length_b   1.000
_cell.length_c   1.000
_cell.angle_alpha   90.00
_cell.angle_beta   90.00
_cell.angle_gamma   90.00
#
_symmetry.space_group_name_H-M   'P 1'
#
loop_
_entity.id
_entity.type
_entity.pdbx_description
1 polymer ?
#
loop_
_entity_poly.entity_id
_entity_poly.type
_entity_poly.pdbx_seq_one_letter_code
_entity_poly.pdbx_strand_id
1 'polypeptide(L)'
;VAALLLRETLETPGKAGALVTPEAQLARRVAAILERWSLDIAPSSGTPLTRCQIGAFLLLLCRWVRDPAEPVSLLAVLKHQFASIGRNPDHLHKLVSEIERESLRGPRRHSTLEDLADRLENPRNDNEDEERKRKPRPHCAALIRDIDKLHYPARAAFFDDQIDGKAAAEAIARLAEAIAGGPHIWAGKPGAQAAQFITQLGELSDAMGLMDSADFADFAETVMQRMIAAPDTAEHPRIAIWGPLEARLQRRDR
;
A
#
# COMPACT_ATOMS: atom_id res chain seq x y z
N VAL A 1 -28.27 -10.63 -4.39
CA VAL A 1 -29.63 -10.07 -4.41
C VAL A 1 -29.59 -8.55 -4.40
N ALA A 2 -29.04 -7.86 -3.36
CA ALA A 2 -29.08 -6.39 -3.25
C ALA A 2 -28.56 -5.67 -4.51
N ALA A 3 -27.38 -6.07 -5.05
CA ALA A 3 -26.84 -5.48 -6.28
C ALA A 3 -27.79 -5.65 -7.50
N LEU A 4 -28.48 -6.79 -7.61
CA LEU A 4 -29.47 -7.03 -8.67
C LEU A 4 -30.68 -6.10 -8.55
N LEU A 5 -31.18 -5.89 -7.34
CA LEU A 5 -32.31 -4.98 -7.09
C LEU A 5 -31.95 -3.52 -7.42
N LEU A 6 -30.72 -3.11 -7.10
CA LEU A 6 -30.23 -1.79 -7.47
C LEU A 6 -30.10 -1.65 -9.00
N ARG A 7 -29.60 -2.67 -9.68
CA ARG A 7 -29.51 -2.67 -11.14
C ARG A 7 -30.89 -2.64 -11.80
N GLU A 8 -31.83 -3.45 -11.31
CA GLU A 8 -33.21 -3.47 -11.80
C GLU A 8 -33.91 -2.09 -11.67
N THR A 9 -33.56 -1.33 -10.61
CA THR A 9 -34.07 0.04 -10.45
C THR A 9 -33.66 0.95 -11.62
N LEU A 10 -32.47 0.72 -12.22
CA LEU A 10 -31.99 1.50 -13.37
C LEU A 10 -32.78 1.22 -14.66
N GLU A 11 -33.41 0.06 -14.79
CA GLU A 11 -34.22 -0.31 -15.96
C GLU A 11 -35.49 0.55 -16.09
N THR A 12 -35.97 1.11 -14.96
CA THR A 12 -37.11 2.01 -14.98
C THR A 12 -36.63 3.47 -15.00
N PRO A 13 -36.94 4.24 -16.06
CA PRO A 13 -36.54 5.64 -16.14
C PRO A 13 -37.07 6.46 -14.94
N GLY A 14 -36.20 7.31 -14.37
CA GLY A 14 -36.58 8.20 -13.26
C GLY A 14 -36.55 7.55 -11.87
N LYS A 15 -36.61 6.22 -11.75
CA LYS A 15 -36.48 5.57 -10.45
C LYS A 15 -35.08 5.65 -9.86
N ALA A 16 -35.00 5.80 -8.55
CA ALA A 16 -33.80 5.81 -7.78
C ALA A 16 -33.82 4.76 -6.66
N GLY A 17 -32.69 4.15 -6.36
CA GLY A 17 -32.59 3.12 -5.32
C GLY A 17 -31.40 3.34 -4.41
N ALA A 18 -31.49 2.86 -3.17
CA ALA A 18 -30.39 2.87 -2.25
C ALA A 18 -30.34 1.58 -1.42
N LEU A 19 -29.12 1.07 -1.21
CA LEU A 19 -28.85 0.09 -0.17
C LEU A 19 -28.52 0.84 1.12
N VAL A 20 -29.27 0.61 2.17
CA VAL A 20 -28.97 1.13 3.51
C VAL A 20 -28.47 -0.04 4.37
N THR A 21 -27.25 0.06 4.85
CA THR A 21 -26.67 -0.99 5.69
C THR A 21 -25.63 -0.45 6.68
N PRO A 22 -25.65 -0.89 7.93
CA PRO A 22 -24.57 -0.62 8.88
C PRO A 22 -23.34 -1.49 8.63
N GLU A 23 -23.48 -2.54 7.80
CA GLU A 23 -22.43 -3.51 7.55
C GLU A 23 -21.50 -3.06 6.41
N ALA A 24 -20.35 -2.50 6.75
CA ALA A 24 -19.36 -2.03 5.77
C ALA A 24 -18.88 -3.14 4.81
N GLN A 25 -18.88 -4.41 5.25
CA GLN A 25 -18.50 -5.53 4.40
C GLN A 25 -19.54 -5.80 3.32
N LEU A 26 -20.83 -5.78 3.67
CA LEU A 26 -21.91 -5.92 2.70
C LEU A 26 -21.89 -4.76 1.70
N ALA A 27 -21.75 -3.52 2.19
CA ALA A 27 -21.67 -2.33 1.34
C ALA A 27 -20.58 -2.48 0.27
N ARG A 28 -19.37 -2.87 0.66
CA ARG A 28 -18.24 -3.07 -0.27
C ARG A 28 -18.48 -4.23 -1.25
N ARG A 29 -19.03 -5.35 -0.78
CA ARG A 29 -19.35 -6.48 -1.67
C ARG A 29 -20.37 -6.10 -2.74
N VAL A 30 -21.36 -5.31 -2.37
CA VAL A 30 -22.38 -4.81 -3.33
C VAL A 30 -21.73 -3.83 -4.31
N ALA A 31 -20.90 -2.89 -3.83
CA ALA A 31 -20.15 -1.96 -4.68
C ALA A 31 -19.28 -2.71 -5.71
N ALA A 32 -18.50 -3.70 -5.27
CA ALA A 32 -17.66 -4.51 -6.16
C ALA A 32 -18.44 -5.31 -7.21
N ILE A 33 -19.69 -5.73 -6.91
CA ILE A 33 -20.56 -6.38 -7.89
C ILE A 33 -21.08 -5.36 -8.90
N LEU A 34 -21.45 -4.16 -8.45
CA LEU A 34 -21.93 -3.08 -9.33
C LEU A 34 -20.82 -2.58 -10.25
N GLU A 35 -19.59 -2.44 -9.76
CA GLU A 35 -18.40 -2.09 -10.54
C GLU A 35 -18.16 -3.07 -11.70
N ARG A 36 -18.33 -4.37 -11.47
CA ARG A 36 -18.26 -5.39 -12.54
C ARG A 36 -19.28 -5.20 -13.66
N TRP A 37 -20.33 -4.45 -13.40
CA TRP A 37 -21.36 -4.05 -14.40
C TRP A 37 -21.14 -2.61 -14.87
N SER A 38 -19.95 -2.05 -14.67
CA SER A 38 -19.60 -0.68 -15.03
C SER A 38 -20.46 0.38 -14.33
N LEU A 39 -20.96 0.05 -13.12
CA LEU A 39 -21.65 0.96 -12.22
C LEU A 39 -20.73 1.28 -11.06
N ASP A 40 -20.01 2.37 -11.19
CA ASP A 40 -19.05 2.81 -10.18
C ASP A 40 -19.77 3.58 -9.05
N ILE A 41 -20.10 2.86 -7.99
CA ILE A 41 -20.87 3.33 -6.85
C ILE A 41 -20.11 3.04 -5.57
N ALA A 42 -19.62 4.08 -4.94
CA ALA A 42 -18.91 3.95 -3.67
C ALA A 42 -19.89 4.04 -2.47
N PRO A 43 -19.64 3.26 -1.40
CA PRO A 43 -20.37 3.43 -0.15
C PRO A 43 -20.14 4.82 0.45
N SER A 44 -21.20 5.48 0.94
CA SER A 44 -21.12 6.80 1.59
C SER A 44 -20.26 6.80 2.85
N SER A 45 -20.17 5.66 3.53
CA SER A 45 -19.31 5.47 4.70
C SER A 45 -17.81 5.59 4.40
N GLY A 46 -17.44 5.67 3.11
CA GLY A 46 -16.04 5.70 2.68
C GLY A 46 -15.30 4.37 2.93
N THR A 47 -14.01 4.40 2.66
CA THR A 47 -13.13 3.24 2.87
C THR A 47 -12.02 3.63 3.86
N PRO A 48 -11.75 2.86 4.93
CA PRO A 48 -10.60 3.10 5.79
C PRO A 48 -9.32 3.19 4.95
N LEU A 49 -8.49 4.19 5.25
CA LEU A 49 -7.25 4.44 4.48
C LEU A 49 -6.33 3.20 4.46
N THR A 50 -6.33 2.39 5.53
CA THR A 50 -5.61 1.11 5.60
C THR A 50 -6.00 0.10 4.52
N ARG A 51 -7.17 0.28 3.89
CA ARG A 51 -7.69 -0.58 2.82
C ARG A 51 -7.56 0.04 1.42
N CYS A 52 -7.11 1.29 1.36
CA CYS A 52 -6.76 1.92 0.10
C CYS A 52 -5.36 1.48 -0.33
N GLN A 53 -5.13 1.44 -1.62
CA GLN A 53 -3.83 1.02 -2.17
C GLN A 53 -2.67 1.87 -1.61
N ILE A 54 -2.84 3.18 -1.54
CA ILE A 54 -1.82 4.08 -1.00
C ILE A 54 -1.59 3.85 0.49
N GLY A 55 -2.63 3.61 1.28
CA GLY A 55 -2.51 3.30 2.70
C GLY A 55 -1.77 1.98 2.95
N ALA A 56 -2.13 0.94 2.19
CA ALA A 56 -1.43 -0.35 2.24
C ALA A 56 0.06 -0.19 1.88
N PHE A 57 0.37 0.63 0.87
CA PHE A 57 1.75 0.91 0.47
C PHE A 57 2.54 1.60 1.58
N LEU A 58 1.99 2.65 2.21
CA LEU A 58 2.65 3.34 3.31
C LEU A 58 2.89 2.43 4.52
N LEU A 59 1.92 1.57 4.88
CA LEU A 59 2.10 0.60 5.97
C LEU A 59 3.17 -0.45 5.64
N LEU A 60 3.25 -0.91 4.38
CA LEU A 60 4.34 -1.79 3.96
C LEU A 60 5.70 -1.11 4.13
N LEU A 61 5.83 0.16 3.78
CA LEU A 61 7.07 0.92 3.97
C LEU A 61 7.42 1.11 5.45
N CYS A 62 6.44 1.43 6.31
CA CYS A 62 6.65 1.53 7.76
C CYS A 62 7.20 0.23 8.36
N ARG A 63 6.73 -0.94 7.89
CA ARG A 63 7.21 -2.24 8.35
C ARG A 63 8.56 -2.62 7.74
N TRP A 64 8.79 -2.24 6.48
CA TRP A 64 9.97 -2.62 5.72
C TRP A 64 11.23 -1.80 6.09
N VAL A 65 11.05 -0.54 6.53
CA VAL A 65 12.16 0.41 6.70
C VAL A 65 13.26 -0.06 7.65
N ARG A 66 12.93 -0.87 8.67
CA ARG A 66 13.87 -1.36 9.69
C ARG A 66 14.71 -2.55 9.22
N ASP A 67 14.16 -3.43 8.40
CA ASP A 67 14.87 -4.57 7.82
C ASP A 67 14.60 -4.65 6.31
N PRO A 68 15.30 -3.82 5.52
CA PRO A 68 15.05 -3.73 4.07
C PRO A 68 15.46 -4.99 3.31
N ALA A 69 16.22 -5.89 3.92
CA ALA A 69 16.63 -7.16 3.34
C ALA A 69 15.72 -8.33 3.76
N GLU A 70 14.68 -8.11 4.57
CA GLU A 70 13.71 -9.14 4.90
C GLU A 70 12.92 -9.55 3.64
N PRO A 71 12.95 -10.83 3.23
CA PRO A 71 12.46 -11.25 1.92
C PRO A 71 10.98 -10.97 1.66
N VAL A 72 10.11 -11.14 2.67
CA VAL A 72 8.66 -10.98 2.50
C VAL A 72 8.30 -9.50 2.36
N SER A 73 8.82 -8.65 3.25
CA SER A 73 8.58 -7.20 3.21
C SER A 73 9.16 -6.57 1.96
N LEU A 74 10.40 -6.96 1.57
CA LEU A 74 11.03 -6.51 0.34
C LEU A 74 10.17 -6.85 -0.89
N LEU A 75 9.73 -8.11 -1.01
CA LEU A 75 8.89 -8.53 -2.12
C LEU A 75 7.51 -7.86 -2.10
N ALA A 76 6.92 -7.66 -0.91
CA ALA A 76 5.64 -6.97 -0.79
C ALA A 76 5.71 -5.52 -1.28
N VAL A 77 6.79 -4.80 -0.94
CA VAL A 77 7.04 -3.44 -1.44
C VAL A 77 7.28 -3.46 -2.96
N LEU A 78 8.18 -4.31 -3.45
CA LEU A 78 8.57 -4.33 -4.88
C LEU A 78 7.47 -4.83 -5.83
N LYS A 79 6.55 -5.64 -5.35
CA LYS A 79 5.38 -6.12 -6.11
C LYS A 79 4.17 -5.21 -5.97
N HIS A 80 4.24 -4.17 -5.14
CA HIS A 80 3.14 -3.24 -5.00
C HIS A 80 2.97 -2.40 -6.26
N GLN A 81 1.73 -2.09 -6.63
CA GLN A 81 1.42 -1.34 -7.87
C GLN A 81 2.05 0.06 -7.94
N PHE A 82 2.38 0.66 -6.81
CA PHE A 82 3.07 1.96 -6.77
C PHE A 82 4.60 1.83 -6.89
N ALA A 83 5.18 0.65 -6.77
CA ALA A 83 6.61 0.50 -6.93
C ALA A 83 7.00 0.63 -8.41
N SER A 84 7.85 1.60 -8.72
CA SER A 84 8.42 1.78 -10.07
C SER A 84 9.94 1.86 -10.06
N ILE A 85 10.52 2.48 -9.05
CA ILE A 85 11.98 2.70 -8.89
C ILE A 85 12.53 3.34 -10.19
N GLY A 86 11.76 4.24 -10.80
CA GLY A 86 12.13 4.88 -12.06
C GLY A 86 12.22 3.94 -13.27
N ARG A 87 11.62 2.74 -13.20
CA ARG A 87 11.65 1.72 -14.27
C ARG A 87 10.27 1.47 -14.86
N ASN A 88 10.25 0.91 -16.06
CA ASN A 88 9.02 0.39 -16.65
C ASN A 88 8.47 -0.75 -15.77
N PRO A 89 7.15 -0.79 -15.47
CA PRO A 89 6.53 -1.79 -14.59
C PRO A 89 6.79 -3.24 -15.02
N ASP A 90 6.69 -3.57 -16.30
CA ASP A 90 6.92 -4.93 -16.81
C ASP A 90 8.37 -5.36 -16.62
N HIS A 91 9.31 -4.42 -16.81
CA HIS A 91 10.72 -4.68 -16.60
C HIS A 91 11.03 -4.89 -15.11
N LEU A 92 10.50 -4.04 -14.24
CA LEU A 92 10.64 -4.19 -12.79
C LEU A 92 10.07 -5.54 -12.34
N HIS A 93 8.87 -5.90 -12.80
CA HIS A 93 8.23 -7.18 -12.44
C HIS A 93 9.08 -8.39 -12.82
N LYS A 94 9.70 -8.37 -14.00
CA LYS A 94 10.62 -9.45 -14.44
C LYS A 94 11.83 -9.56 -13.53
N LEU A 95 12.48 -8.44 -13.21
CA LEU A 95 13.64 -8.42 -12.31
C LEU A 95 13.28 -8.92 -10.90
N VAL A 96 12.18 -8.44 -10.33
CA VAL A 96 11.70 -8.86 -9.01
C VAL A 96 11.39 -10.35 -8.97
N SER A 97 10.72 -10.88 -10.02
CA SER A 97 10.42 -12.31 -10.13
C SER A 97 11.70 -13.17 -10.23
N GLU A 98 12.73 -12.65 -10.88
CA GLU A 98 14.03 -13.30 -10.98
C GLU A 98 14.77 -13.30 -9.64
N ILE A 99 14.81 -12.16 -8.92
CA ILE A 99 15.39 -12.03 -7.59
C ILE A 99 14.68 -12.96 -6.60
N GLU A 100 13.35 -12.98 -6.61
CA GLU A 100 12.55 -13.87 -5.76
C GLU A 100 12.98 -15.32 -5.94
N ARG A 101 12.98 -15.80 -7.18
CA ARG A 101 13.27 -17.20 -7.50
C ARG A 101 14.69 -17.61 -7.16
N GLU A 102 15.65 -16.73 -7.39
CA GLU A 102 17.08 -17.06 -7.27
C GLU A 102 17.64 -16.86 -5.86
N SER A 103 17.08 -15.93 -5.07
CA SER A 103 17.74 -15.51 -3.83
C SER A 103 16.81 -15.35 -2.62
N LEU A 104 15.50 -15.16 -2.82
CA LEU A 104 14.59 -14.88 -1.71
C LEU A 104 13.73 -16.08 -1.31
N ARG A 105 13.71 -17.16 -2.11
CA ARG A 105 13.03 -18.41 -1.74
C ARG A 105 13.95 -19.29 -0.90
N GLY A 106 13.41 -19.84 0.17
CA GLY A 106 14.14 -20.70 1.11
C GLY A 106 14.75 -19.94 2.29
N PRO A 107 15.75 -20.52 2.97
CA PRO A 107 16.37 -19.88 4.13
C PRO A 107 17.03 -18.55 3.77
N ARG A 108 16.87 -17.55 4.63
CA ARG A 108 17.52 -16.25 4.46
C ARG A 108 19.05 -16.41 4.53
N ARG A 109 19.74 -16.05 3.46
CA ARG A 109 21.19 -16.18 3.32
C ARG A 109 21.93 -14.84 3.24
N HIS A 110 21.20 -13.73 3.44
CA HIS A 110 21.73 -12.36 3.38
C HIS A 110 21.22 -11.56 4.56
N SER A 111 22.01 -10.63 5.05
CA SER A 111 21.70 -9.78 6.19
C SER A 111 21.36 -8.35 5.77
N THR A 112 21.90 -7.89 4.65
CA THR A 112 21.72 -6.55 4.11
C THR A 112 21.36 -6.59 2.63
N LEU A 113 20.87 -5.47 2.07
CA LEU A 113 20.64 -5.34 0.63
C LEU A 113 21.95 -5.44 -0.16
N GLU A 114 23.07 -4.92 0.35
CA GLU A 114 24.36 -5.05 -0.30
C GLU A 114 24.85 -6.51 -0.34
N ASP A 115 24.71 -7.27 0.76
CA ASP A 115 25.01 -8.72 0.76
C ASP A 115 24.12 -9.49 -0.23
N LEU A 116 22.84 -9.10 -0.36
CA LEU A 116 21.95 -9.67 -1.38
C LEU A 116 22.43 -9.34 -2.79
N ALA A 117 22.84 -8.10 -3.05
CA ALA A 117 23.37 -7.67 -4.34
C ALA A 117 24.64 -8.43 -4.71
N ASP A 118 25.58 -8.55 -3.76
CA ASP A 118 26.84 -9.27 -3.97
C ASP A 118 26.60 -10.76 -4.27
N ARG A 119 25.64 -11.41 -3.60
CA ARG A 119 25.25 -12.80 -3.88
C ARG A 119 24.59 -12.98 -5.23
N LEU A 120 23.86 -11.99 -5.72
CA LEU A 120 23.27 -12.00 -7.07
C LEU A 120 24.35 -11.81 -8.14
N GLU A 121 25.37 -11.01 -7.87
CA GLU A 121 26.47 -10.75 -8.80
C GLU A 121 27.49 -11.89 -8.80
N ASN A 122 27.84 -12.39 -7.59
CA ASN A 122 28.81 -13.44 -7.35
C ASN A 122 28.17 -14.60 -6.57
N PRO A 123 27.37 -15.45 -7.20
CA PRO A 123 26.66 -16.52 -6.51
C PRO A 123 27.67 -17.53 -5.91
N ARG A 124 27.58 -17.74 -4.58
CA ARG A 124 28.34 -18.76 -3.88
C ARG A 124 27.54 -20.05 -3.87
N ASN A 125 28.19 -21.17 -4.19
CA ASN A 125 27.60 -22.49 -3.99
C ASN A 125 27.83 -22.88 -2.51
N ASP A 126 26.81 -22.66 -1.67
CA ASP A 126 26.90 -22.95 -0.23
C ASP A 126 26.76 -24.46 0.09
N ASN A 127 26.39 -25.30 -0.89
CA ASN A 127 26.31 -26.76 -0.76
C ASN A 127 26.91 -27.42 -2.00
N GLU A 128 27.78 -28.43 -1.77
CA GLU A 128 28.39 -29.25 -2.84
C GLU A 128 27.36 -30.08 -3.63
N ASP A 129 26.16 -30.32 -3.05
CA ASP A 129 25.09 -31.12 -3.66
C ASP A 129 24.14 -30.33 -4.59
N GLU A 130 24.24 -28.98 -4.70
CA GLU A 130 23.45 -28.23 -5.67
C GLU A 130 24.13 -28.30 -7.05
N GLU A 131 23.76 -29.30 -7.87
CA GLU A 131 24.14 -29.48 -9.28
C GLU A 131 23.83 -28.26 -10.17
N ARG A 132 23.07 -27.29 -9.70
CA ARG A 132 22.72 -26.07 -10.39
C ARG A 132 23.68 -24.95 -10.02
N LYS A 133 24.79 -24.81 -10.77
CA LYS A 133 25.66 -23.62 -10.72
C LYS A 133 24.78 -22.37 -10.95
N ARG A 134 24.56 -21.59 -9.89
CA ARG A 134 23.85 -20.32 -10.00
C ARG A 134 24.63 -19.39 -10.92
N LYS A 135 23.95 -18.77 -11.87
CA LYS A 135 24.58 -17.82 -12.80
C LYS A 135 24.56 -16.41 -12.20
N PRO A 136 25.63 -15.62 -12.41
CA PRO A 136 25.65 -14.20 -12.04
C PRO A 136 24.47 -13.43 -12.64
N ARG A 137 23.91 -12.49 -11.85
CA ARG A 137 22.73 -11.69 -12.20
C ARG A 137 23.01 -10.20 -11.97
N PRO A 138 23.95 -9.59 -12.71
CA PRO A 138 24.38 -8.22 -12.43
C PRO A 138 23.25 -7.20 -12.56
N HIS A 139 22.26 -7.43 -13.44
CA HIS A 139 21.09 -6.57 -13.58
C HIS A 139 20.15 -6.63 -12.36
N CYS A 140 20.02 -7.79 -11.71
CA CYS A 140 19.30 -7.92 -10.44
C CYS A 140 20.06 -7.27 -9.29
N ALA A 141 21.38 -7.46 -9.24
CA ALA A 141 22.25 -6.82 -8.25
C ALA A 141 22.19 -5.28 -8.36
N ALA A 142 22.21 -4.75 -9.58
CA ALA A 142 22.06 -3.32 -9.82
C ALA A 142 20.70 -2.78 -9.30
N LEU A 143 19.60 -3.52 -9.50
CA LEU A 143 18.29 -3.13 -8.94
C LEU A 143 18.33 -3.08 -7.40
N ILE A 144 18.92 -4.09 -6.75
CA ILE A 144 19.01 -4.14 -5.28
C ILE A 144 19.87 -2.97 -4.75
N ARG A 145 20.98 -2.64 -5.40
CA ARG A 145 21.79 -1.47 -5.03
C ARG A 145 21.07 -0.15 -5.24
N ASP A 146 20.24 -0.04 -6.28
CA ASP A 146 19.40 1.16 -6.47
C ASP A 146 18.35 1.27 -5.35
N ILE A 147 17.73 0.15 -4.93
CA ILE A 147 16.81 0.11 -3.80
C ILE A 147 17.51 0.52 -2.50
N ASP A 148 18.73 0.03 -2.25
CA ASP A 148 19.51 0.41 -1.07
C ASP A 148 19.80 1.91 -1.02
N LYS A 149 20.17 2.51 -2.16
CA LYS A 149 20.37 3.97 -2.26
C LYS A 149 19.09 4.76 -1.96
N LEU A 150 17.92 4.30 -2.44
CA LEU A 150 16.64 4.96 -2.18
C LEU A 150 16.18 4.79 -0.72
N HIS A 151 16.50 3.65 -0.12
CA HIS A 151 16.17 3.33 1.26
C HIS A 151 17.08 4.06 2.27
N TYR A 152 18.35 4.25 1.95
CA TYR A 152 19.38 4.75 2.85
C TYR A 152 18.99 6.05 3.61
N PRO A 153 18.40 7.08 2.96
CA PRO A 153 18.00 8.30 3.66
C PRO A 153 16.92 8.08 4.73
N ALA A 154 16.02 7.10 4.50
CA ALA A 154 14.98 6.77 5.46
C ALA A 154 15.55 5.99 6.66
N ARG A 155 16.55 5.14 6.44
CA ARG A 155 17.21 4.35 7.48
C ARG A 155 17.74 5.22 8.62
N ALA A 156 18.25 6.41 8.32
CA ALA A 156 18.80 7.32 9.33
C ALA A 156 17.76 7.71 10.41
N ALA A 157 16.48 7.86 10.04
CA ALA A 157 15.40 8.18 10.96
C ALA A 157 14.96 6.99 11.84
N PHE A 158 15.41 5.76 11.52
CA PHE A 158 15.07 4.52 12.21
C PHE A 158 16.30 3.78 12.75
N PHE A 159 17.45 4.48 12.84
CA PHE A 159 18.69 3.84 13.22
C PHE A 159 18.75 3.51 14.71
N ASP A 160 18.23 4.38 15.54
CA ASP A 160 18.20 4.23 16.98
C ASP A 160 16.93 3.47 17.44
N ASP A 161 16.99 2.86 18.63
CA ASP A 161 15.83 2.22 19.24
C ASP A 161 14.74 3.25 19.59
N GLN A 162 15.15 4.45 20.00
CA GLN A 162 14.26 5.59 20.26
C GLN A 162 14.36 6.61 19.14
N ILE A 163 13.24 6.86 18.46
CA ILE A 163 13.18 7.71 17.26
C ILE A 163 12.28 8.92 17.47
N ASP A 164 12.58 10.00 16.74
CA ASP A 164 11.66 11.11 16.53
C ASP A 164 10.60 10.69 15.50
N GLY A 165 9.37 10.49 15.95
CA GLY A 165 8.30 10.00 15.10
C GLY A 165 7.90 10.96 13.99
N LYS A 166 8.13 12.28 14.14
CA LYS A 166 7.91 13.26 13.07
C LYS A 166 8.95 13.10 11.96
N ALA A 167 10.22 13.01 12.34
CA ALA A 167 11.30 12.74 11.38
C ALA A 167 11.09 11.39 10.67
N ALA A 168 10.61 10.37 11.39
CA ALA A 168 10.26 9.07 10.85
C ALA A 168 9.11 9.16 9.85
N ALA A 169 8.02 9.88 10.15
CA ALA A 169 6.88 10.08 9.24
C ALA A 169 7.32 10.77 7.94
N GLU A 170 8.14 11.83 8.03
CA GLU A 170 8.70 12.50 6.87
C GLU A 170 9.64 11.60 6.06
N ALA A 171 10.42 10.74 6.73
CA ALA A 171 11.29 9.77 6.07
C ALA A 171 10.48 8.73 5.28
N ILE A 172 9.37 8.24 5.83
CA ILE A 172 8.45 7.33 5.13
C ILE A 172 7.83 8.01 3.90
N ALA A 173 7.42 9.29 4.00
CA ALA A 173 6.88 10.02 2.85
C ALA A 173 7.91 10.13 1.70
N ARG A 174 9.15 10.53 2.02
CA ARG A 174 10.24 10.60 1.05
C ARG A 174 10.57 9.23 0.44
N LEU A 175 10.59 8.18 1.26
CA LEU A 175 10.80 6.81 0.80
C LEU A 175 9.69 6.36 -0.15
N ALA A 176 8.43 6.70 0.16
CA ALA A 176 7.28 6.37 -0.68
C ALA A 176 7.40 7.03 -2.06
N GLU A 177 7.76 8.31 -2.13
CA GLU A 177 8.02 9.00 -3.40
C GLU A 177 9.19 8.40 -4.17
N ALA A 178 10.28 8.07 -3.47
CA ALA A 178 11.47 7.48 -4.10
C ALA A 178 11.19 6.10 -4.72
N ILE A 179 10.49 5.22 -4.00
CA ILE A 179 10.10 3.89 -4.49
C ILE A 179 9.06 4.01 -5.61
N ALA A 180 8.13 4.96 -5.52
CA ALA A 180 7.13 5.17 -6.55
C ALA A 180 7.68 5.90 -7.80
N GLY A 181 8.87 6.51 -7.72
CA GLY A 181 9.47 7.27 -8.81
C GLY A 181 8.91 8.68 -8.96
N GLY A 182 8.30 9.24 -7.90
CA GLY A 182 7.85 10.62 -7.87
C GLY A 182 6.62 10.90 -7.00
N PRO A 183 6.21 12.17 -6.92
CA PRO A 183 5.14 12.62 -6.04
C PRO A 183 3.73 12.30 -6.55
N HIS A 184 3.59 11.64 -7.68
CA HIS A 184 2.28 11.30 -8.28
C HIS A 184 1.42 10.39 -7.39
N ILE A 185 2.01 9.70 -6.41
CA ILE A 185 1.28 8.88 -5.44
C ILE A 185 0.32 9.70 -4.56
N TRP A 186 0.58 10.99 -4.40
CA TRP A 186 -0.26 11.90 -3.63
C TRP A 186 -1.43 12.48 -4.45
N ALA A 187 -1.56 12.09 -5.72
CA ALA A 187 -2.63 12.56 -6.59
C ALA A 187 -3.99 11.95 -6.23
N GLY A 188 -5.08 12.66 -6.59
CA GLY A 188 -6.44 12.23 -6.30
C GLY A 188 -6.81 12.32 -4.82
N LYS A 189 -8.08 11.99 -4.50
CA LYS A 189 -8.59 12.05 -3.13
C LYS A 189 -7.88 11.07 -2.17
N PRO A 190 -7.63 9.80 -2.54
CA PRO A 190 -6.89 8.88 -1.67
C PRO A 190 -5.46 9.34 -1.40
N GLY A 191 -4.78 9.88 -2.42
CA GLY A 191 -3.43 10.43 -2.29
C GLY A 191 -3.38 11.64 -1.36
N ALA A 192 -4.30 12.58 -1.51
CA ALA A 192 -4.41 13.75 -0.62
C ALA A 192 -4.67 13.34 0.84
N GLN A 193 -5.48 12.32 1.07
CA GLN A 193 -5.73 11.80 2.41
C GLN A 193 -4.54 11.04 2.98
N ALA A 194 -3.77 10.34 2.14
CA ALA A 194 -2.51 9.73 2.56
C ALA A 194 -1.47 10.80 2.94
N ALA A 195 -1.41 11.93 2.22
CA ALA A 195 -0.57 13.06 2.61
C ALA A 195 -1.03 13.68 3.94
N GLN A 196 -2.34 13.83 4.15
CA GLN A 196 -2.90 14.27 5.43
C GLN A 196 -2.57 13.29 6.56
N PHE A 197 -2.60 11.99 6.31
CA PHE A 197 -2.18 10.97 7.27
C PHE A 197 -0.72 11.18 7.71
N ILE A 198 0.22 11.40 6.77
CA ILE A 198 1.63 11.68 7.11
C ILE A 198 1.76 12.91 8.00
N THR A 199 1.02 13.98 7.69
CA THR A 199 1.00 15.20 8.53
C THR A 199 0.50 14.91 9.93
N GLN A 200 -0.66 14.24 10.06
CA GLN A 200 -1.23 13.88 11.36
C GLN A 200 -0.32 12.94 12.16
N LEU A 201 0.30 11.96 11.50
CA LEU A 201 1.25 11.05 12.11
C LEU A 201 2.42 11.82 12.72
N GLY A 202 2.97 12.79 11.97
CA GLY A 202 4.04 13.66 12.48
C GLY A 202 3.62 14.52 13.65
N GLU A 203 2.44 15.17 13.60
CA GLU A 203 1.91 16.00 14.69
C GLU A 203 1.64 15.21 15.98
N LEU A 204 1.02 14.02 15.86
CA LEU A 204 0.77 13.15 17.00
C LEU A 204 2.07 12.63 17.62
N SER A 205 3.03 12.27 16.79
CA SER A 205 4.35 11.81 17.25
C SER A 205 5.13 12.90 17.96
N ASP A 206 5.10 14.13 17.44
CA ASP A 206 5.74 15.29 18.07
C ASP A 206 5.17 15.55 19.48
N ALA A 207 3.86 15.39 19.64
CA ALA A 207 3.19 15.52 20.94
C ALA A 207 3.54 14.38 21.93
N MET A 208 3.90 13.19 21.42
CA MET A 208 4.27 12.04 22.26
C MET A 208 5.76 12.04 22.66
N GLY A 209 6.61 12.76 21.93
CA GLY A 209 8.06 12.73 22.10
C GLY A 209 8.72 11.53 21.40
N LEU A 210 9.85 11.06 21.96
CA LEU A 210 10.52 9.88 21.39
C LEU A 210 9.67 8.61 21.57
N MET A 211 9.69 7.75 20.57
CA MET A 211 9.02 6.47 20.59
C MET A 211 9.95 5.34 20.19
N ASP A 212 9.62 4.10 20.57
CA ASP A 212 10.34 2.93 20.13
C ASP A 212 10.17 2.74 18.62
N SER A 213 11.28 2.57 17.92
CA SER A 213 11.27 2.37 16.47
C SER A 213 10.51 1.10 16.04
N ALA A 214 10.41 0.11 16.95
CA ALA A 214 9.63 -1.11 16.72
C ALA A 214 8.13 -0.84 16.69
N ASP A 215 7.66 0.10 17.49
CA ASP A 215 6.23 0.40 17.65
C ASP A 215 5.70 1.36 16.57
N PHE A 216 6.60 2.02 15.81
CA PHE A 216 6.20 3.03 14.83
C PHE A 216 5.20 2.51 13.80
N ALA A 217 5.40 1.30 13.27
CA ALA A 217 4.51 0.74 12.25
C ALA A 217 3.10 0.47 12.81
N ASP A 218 3.00 -0.05 14.04
CA ASP A 218 1.71 -0.33 14.69
C ASP A 218 1.01 0.98 15.10
N PHE A 219 1.77 1.98 15.53
CA PHE A 219 1.24 3.31 15.78
C PHE A 219 0.69 3.94 14.49
N ALA A 220 1.45 3.90 13.39
CA ALA A 220 1.02 4.37 12.09
C ALA A 220 -0.26 3.66 11.61
N GLU A 221 -0.36 2.34 11.78
CA GLU A 221 -1.57 1.58 11.46
C GLU A 221 -2.77 2.02 12.30
N THR A 222 -2.57 2.24 13.61
CA THR A 222 -3.62 2.69 14.53
C THR A 222 -4.16 4.07 14.14
N VAL A 223 -3.29 5.01 13.80
CA VAL A 223 -3.69 6.35 13.30
C VAL A 223 -4.46 6.21 11.99
N MET A 224 -3.93 5.43 11.05
CA MET A 224 -4.51 5.25 9.71
C MET A 224 -5.88 4.57 9.75
N GLN A 225 -6.14 3.65 10.69
CA GLN A 225 -7.45 2.98 10.84
C GLN A 225 -8.60 3.94 11.13
N ARG A 226 -8.30 5.10 11.73
CA ARG A 226 -9.28 6.14 12.05
C ARG A 226 -9.57 7.08 10.87
N MET A 227 -8.75 7.01 9.83
CA MET A 227 -8.89 7.86 8.66
C MET A 227 -9.73 7.16 7.59
N ILE A 228 -10.77 7.85 7.11
CA ILE A 228 -11.66 7.34 6.09
C ILE A 228 -11.37 8.07 4.79
N ALA A 229 -10.99 7.32 3.78
CA ALA A 229 -10.81 7.85 2.44
C ALA A 229 -12.17 8.09 1.78
N ALA A 230 -12.42 9.33 1.38
CA ALA A 230 -13.57 9.65 0.56
C ALA A 230 -13.42 8.98 -0.82
N PRO A 231 -14.50 8.44 -1.38
CA PRO A 231 -14.45 7.84 -2.70
C PRO A 231 -14.02 8.86 -3.77
N ASP A 232 -13.21 8.40 -4.71
CA ASP A 232 -12.73 9.24 -5.83
C ASP A 232 -13.80 9.40 -6.93
N THR A 233 -14.87 8.62 -6.84
CA THR A 233 -15.95 8.56 -7.81
C THR A 233 -17.01 9.60 -7.53
N ALA A 234 -17.61 10.14 -8.61
CA ALA A 234 -18.79 10.98 -8.51
C ALA A 234 -19.99 10.17 -8.01
N GLU A 235 -20.83 10.78 -7.19
CA GLU A 235 -22.08 10.15 -6.76
C GLU A 235 -22.95 9.80 -7.98
N HIS A 236 -23.41 8.53 -8.03
CA HIS A 236 -24.33 8.13 -9.06
C HIS A 236 -25.71 8.76 -8.81
N PRO A 237 -26.34 9.42 -9.81
CA PRO A 237 -27.55 10.22 -9.57
C PRO A 237 -28.76 9.40 -9.09
N ARG A 238 -28.81 8.12 -9.41
CA ARG A 238 -29.97 7.26 -9.15
C ARG A 238 -29.72 6.08 -8.21
N ILE A 239 -28.46 5.72 -7.95
CA ILE A 239 -28.11 4.58 -7.10
C ILE A 239 -27.18 5.05 -6.00
N ALA A 240 -27.40 4.60 -4.78
CA ALA A 240 -26.55 4.90 -3.63
C ALA A 240 -26.36 3.68 -2.71
N ILE A 241 -25.27 3.70 -1.97
CA ILE A 241 -25.03 2.77 -0.86
C ILE A 241 -24.73 3.64 0.37
N TRP A 242 -25.68 3.65 1.32
CA TRP A 242 -25.65 4.51 2.49
C TRP A 242 -25.46 3.74 3.79
N GLY A 243 -24.78 4.34 4.74
CA GLY A 243 -24.89 3.99 6.13
C GLY A 243 -26.24 4.46 6.72
N PRO A 244 -26.61 3.99 7.93
CA PRO A 244 -27.88 4.37 8.57
C PRO A 244 -28.00 5.87 8.89
N LEU A 245 -26.87 6.55 9.09
CA LEU A 245 -26.88 7.99 9.39
C LEU A 245 -27.14 8.82 8.13
N GLU A 246 -26.47 8.48 7.03
CA GLU A 246 -26.61 9.17 5.74
C GLU A 246 -27.99 8.93 5.11
N ALA A 247 -28.59 7.77 5.38
CA ALA A 247 -29.93 7.45 4.91
C ALA A 247 -31.02 8.31 5.56
N ARG A 248 -30.73 8.94 6.70
CA ARG A 248 -31.69 9.83 7.35
C ARG A 248 -31.99 11.02 6.45
N LEU A 249 -33.26 11.38 6.33
CA LEU A 249 -33.74 12.49 5.51
C LEU A 249 -33.62 12.27 3.98
N GLN A 250 -33.22 11.09 3.54
CA GLN A 250 -33.20 10.72 2.11
C GLN A 250 -34.47 9.95 1.73
N ARG A 251 -34.94 10.17 0.50
CA ARG A 251 -36.06 9.42 -0.08
C ARG A 251 -35.59 8.76 -1.38
N ARG A 252 -35.89 7.48 -1.54
CA ARG A 252 -35.65 6.69 -2.76
C ARG A 252 -36.86 5.78 -3.02
N ASP A 253 -37.04 5.36 -4.26
CA ASP A 253 -38.16 4.51 -4.66
C ASP A 253 -37.98 3.06 -4.21
N ARG A 254 -36.73 2.65 -3.95
CA ARG A 254 -36.37 1.29 -3.55
C ARG A 254 -35.14 1.28 -2.66
#